data_8f2b7a61ba2e09cd10de7532ad10059d
#
_entry.id   8f2b7a61ba2e09cd10de7532ad10059d
#
_cell.length_a   1.000
_cell.length_b   1.000
_cell.length_c   1.000
_cell.angle_alpha   90.00
_cell.angle_beta   90.00
_cell.angle_gamma   90.00
#
_symmetry.space_group_name_H-M   'P 1'
#
loop_
_entity.id
_entity.type
_entity.pdbx_description
1 polymer ?
#
loop_
_entity_poly.entity_id
_entity_poly.type
_entity_poly.pdbx_seq_one_letter_code
_entity_poly.pdbx_strand_id
1 'polypeptide(L)'
;MLDYAALTVVSAVVREGSFEGAARGLGLTASAVSQRVRSYEERLGSLLIIRGSPCQPTELGRALCAHVDKVRLLEADLPHRSDGTGAESPQPVILKIAVNADSLATWFPDAMASFTQKTGVFLQLSVEDESQTADRLRSGEVMAAITAETDPVIGCKVLRLGQMRYVACASPDFVERFFSGGYTPQSFQAAPCICFDRHDGLQSRWLQRTQGVSLPLSVHYIPSTQGFLDFILAGAGWGLQPLSLAQTFITQGRLRPLGPDPFIDVDLYWVFPRLKSNIIRNLTQHVMRYCEAMIYLERTA
;
A
#
# COMPACT_ATOMS: atom_id res chain seq x y z
N MET A 1 -20.94 -7.99 -26.67
CA MET A 1 -21.06 -7.01 -25.56
C MET A 1 -20.85 -7.76 -24.26
N LEU A 2 -20.11 -7.20 -23.29
CA LEU A 2 -19.93 -7.81 -21.97
C LEU A 2 -21.25 -7.85 -21.19
N ASP A 3 -21.45 -8.92 -20.44
CA ASP A 3 -22.62 -9.10 -19.57
C ASP A 3 -22.25 -8.63 -18.16
N TYR A 4 -22.53 -7.35 -17.86
CA TYR A 4 -22.19 -6.75 -16.57
C TYR A 4 -22.93 -7.37 -15.39
N ALA A 5 -24.14 -7.93 -15.60
CA ALA A 5 -24.85 -8.64 -14.54
C ALA A 5 -24.10 -9.93 -14.15
N ALA A 6 -23.64 -10.70 -15.14
CA ALA A 6 -22.82 -11.88 -14.88
C ALA A 6 -21.45 -11.51 -14.28
N LEU A 7 -20.80 -10.45 -14.79
CA LEU A 7 -19.52 -9.96 -14.27
C LEU A 7 -19.60 -9.46 -12.84
N THR A 8 -20.73 -8.87 -12.44
CA THR A 8 -21.00 -8.47 -11.04
C THR A 8 -20.99 -9.71 -10.13
N VAL A 9 -21.56 -10.83 -10.59
CA VAL A 9 -21.55 -12.08 -9.83
C VAL A 9 -20.14 -12.66 -9.73
N VAL A 10 -19.38 -12.66 -10.84
CA VAL A 10 -17.97 -13.10 -10.87
C VAL A 10 -17.14 -12.26 -9.87
N SER A 11 -17.27 -10.93 -9.94
CA SER A 11 -16.57 -10.02 -9.02
C SER A 11 -16.93 -10.26 -7.56
N ALA A 12 -18.19 -10.60 -7.26
CA ALA A 12 -18.61 -10.94 -5.91
C ALA A 12 -17.95 -12.24 -5.42
N VAL A 13 -17.88 -13.30 -6.27
CA VAL A 13 -17.19 -14.55 -5.88
C VAL A 13 -15.72 -14.34 -5.63
N VAL A 14 -15.04 -13.53 -6.46
CA VAL A 14 -13.62 -13.20 -6.28
C VAL A 14 -13.41 -12.41 -4.98
N ARG A 15 -14.26 -11.43 -4.70
CA ARG A 15 -14.16 -10.59 -3.49
C ARG A 15 -14.40 -11.38 -2.21
N GLU A 16 -15.43 -12.23 -2.19
CA GLU A 16 -15.80 -13.01 -1.01
C GLU A 16 -14.96 -14.31 -0.87
N GLY A 17 -14.17 -14.67 -1.89
CA GLY A 17 -13.39 -15.90 -1.93
C GLY A 17 -14.22 -17.20 -1.94
N SER A 18 -15.56 -17.10 -2.06
CA SER A 18 -16.47 -18.24 -2.06
C SER A 18 -17.80 -17.94 -2.76
N PHE A 19 -18.44 -18.98 -3.32
CA PHE A 19 -19.75 -18.89 -3.93
C PHE A 19 -20.85 -18.62 -2.90
N GLU A 20 -20.74 -19.16 -1.70
CA GLU A 20 -21.64 -18.95 -0.59
C GLU A 20 -21.58 -17.51 -0.05
N GLY A 21 -20.36 -16.95 0.08
CA GLY A 21 -20.15 -15.56 0.45
C GLY A 21 -20.78 -14.61 -0.55
N ALA A 22 -20.51 -14.82 -1.84
CA ALA A 22 -21.08 -14.05 -2.92
C ALA A 22 -22.63 -14.14 -2.95
N ALA A 23 -23.18 -15.34 -2.72
CA ALA A 23 -24.64 -15.55 -2.67
C ALA A 23 -25.29 -14.72 -1.56
N ARG A 24 -24.71 -14.71 -0.35
CA ARG A 24 -25.19 -13.89 0.77
C ARG A 24 -25.16 -12.39 0.42
N GLY A 25 -24.05 -11.92 -0.14
CA GLY A 25 -23.88 -10.51 -0.49
C GLY A 25 -24.80 -10.03 -1.62
N LEU A 26 -25.23 -10.95 -2.50
CA LEU A 26 -26.10 -10.65 -3.64
C LEU A 26 -27.59 -10.97 -3.40
N GLY A 27 -27.95 -11.51 -2.24
CA GLY A 27 -29.33 -11.97 -1.98
C GLY A 27 -29.76 -13.14 -2.88
N LEU A 28 -28.82 -14.00 -3.28
CA LEU A 28 -29.05 -15.13 -4.18
C LEU A 28 -28.76 -16.46 -3.47
N THR A 29 -29.10 -17.60 -4.13
CA THR A 29 -28.63 -18.91 -3.68
C THR A 29 -27.26 -19.22 -4.26
N ALA A 30 -26.44 -20.03 -3.56
CA ALA A 30 -25.14 -20.44 -4.04
C ALA A 30 -25.21 -21.20 -5.40
N SER A 31 -26.26 -21.98 -5.60
CA SER A 31 -26.53 -22.65 -6.89
C SER A 31 -26.80 -21.64 -8.03
N ALA A 32 -27.58 -20.59 -7.78
CA ALA A 32 -27.85 -19.54 -8.77
C ALA A 32 -26.56 -18.77 -9.14
N VAL A 33 -25.73 -18.44 -8.15
CA VAL A 33 -24.41 -17.82 -8.37
C VAL A 33 -23.53 -18.73 -9.22
N SER A 34 -23.40 -20.04 -8.83
CA SER A 34 -22.61 -21.01 -9.57
C SER A 34 -23.08 -21.20 -11.01
N GLN A 35 -24.39 -21.26 -11.23
CA GLN A 35 -24.96 -21.40 -12.57
C GLN A 35 -24.71 -20.17 -13.43
N ARG A 36 -24.84 -18.93 -12.89
CA ARG A 36 -24.56 -17.69 -13.63
C ARG A 36 -23.09 -17.59 -14.04
N VAL A 37 -22.17 -17.91 -13.14
CA VAL A 37 -20.74 -17.94 -13.44
C VAL A 37 -20.47 -18.94 -14.54
N ARG A 38 -20.94 -20.20 -14.39
CA ARG A 38 -20.72 -21.26 -15.35
C ARG A 38 -21.28 -20.92 -16.74
N SER A 39 -22.52 -20.44 -16.84
CA SER A 39 -23.13 -20.04 -18.11
C SER A 39 -22.34 -18.91 -18.79
N TYR A 40 -21.75 -18.00 -18.00
CA TYR A 40 -20.94 -16.94 -18.55
C TYR A 40 -19.58 -17.43 -19.03
N GLU A 41 -18.92 -18.30 -18.29
CA GLU A 41 -17.68 -18.99 -18.68
C GLU A 41 -17.87 -19.81 -19.96
N GLU A 42 -18.97 -20.57 -20.07
CA GLU A 42 -19.33 -21.31 -21.27
C GLU A 42 -19.52 -20.40 -22.50
N ARG A 43 -20.20 -19.26 -22.35
CA ARG A 43 -20.34 -18.27 -23.44
C ARG A 43 -19.04 -17.63 -23.86
N LEU A 44 -18.12 -17.41 -22.90
CA LEU A 44 -16.80 -16.85 -23.18
C LEU A 44 -15.81 -17.89 -23.72
N GLY A 45 -16.08 -19.16 -23.54
CA GLY A 45 -15.15 -20.26 -23.86
C GLY A 45 -13.92 -20.27 -22.94
N SER A 46 -13.98 -19.67 -21.76
CA SER A 46 -12.84 -19.53 -20.85
C SER A 46 -13.30 -19.48 -19.41
N LEU A 47 -12.54 -20.12 -18.51
CA LEU A 47 -12.77 -20.03 -17.08
C LEU A 47 -12.37 -18.65 -16.54
N LEU A 48 -13.17 -18.13 -15.61
CA LEU A 48 -12.91 -16.85 -14.92
C LEU A 48 -12.51 -17.06 -13.48
N ILE A 49 -12.89 -18.20 -12.87
CA ILE A 49 -12.67 -18.49 -11.46
C ILE A 49 -11.97 -19.87 -11.34
N ILE A 50 -10.87 -19.87 -10.63
CA ILE A 50 -10.22 -21.09 -10.12
C ILE A 50 -10.92 -21.46 -8.82
N ARG A 51 -11.61 -22.60 -8.83
CA ARG A 51 -12.33 -23.10 -7.67
C ARG A 51 -11.35 -23.61 -6.63
N GLY A 52 -11.47 -23.12 -5.40
CA GLY A 52 -10.60 -23.46 -4.27
C GLY A 52 -11.13 -22.83 -2.98
N SER A 53 -10.36 -22.90 -1.92
CA SER A 53 -10.65 -22.21 -0.66
C SER A 53 -9.40 -21.41 -0.25
N PRO A 54 -9.38 -20.10 -0.55
CA PRO A 54 -10.41 -19.29 -1.24
C PRO A 54 -10.45 -19.51 -2.75
N CYS A 55 -11.61 -19.18 -3.38
CA CYS A 55 -11.73 -19.04 -4.84
C CYS A 55 -10.85 -17.90 -5.35
N GLN A 56 -10.15 -18.12 -6.47
CA GLN A 56 -9.26 -17.12 -7.07
C GLN A 56 -9.65 -16.81 -8.51
N PRO A 57 -9.44 -15.60 -9.01
CA PRO A 57 -9.67 -15.28 -10.41
C PRO A 57 -8.57 -15.89 -11.30
N THR A 58 -8.93 -16.33 -12.50
CA THR A 58 -7.96 -16.54 -13.60
C THR A 58 -7.40 -15.17 -14.04
N GLU A 59 -6.39 -15.15 -14.91
CA GLU A 59 -5.88 -13.91 -15.50
C GLU A 59 -7.00 -13.11 -16.20
N LEU A 60 -7.81 -13.79 -17.04
CA LEU A 60 -8.96 -13.17 -17.69
C LEU A 60 -10.02 -12.72 -16.68
N GLY A 61 -10.30 -13.55 -15.67
CA GLY A 61 -11.23 -13.21 -14.57
C GLY A 61 -10.80 -11.95 -13.85
N ARG A 62 -9.50 -11.80 -13.54
CA ARG A 62 -8.92 -10.63 -12.90
C ARG A 62 -9.07 -9.38 -13.76
N ALA A 63 -8.71 -9.48 -15.06
CA ALA A 63 -8.85 -8.37 -16.00
C ALA A 63 -10.31 -7.89 -16.13
N LEU A 64 -11.28 -8.82 -16.18
CA LEU A 64 -12.70 -8.48 -16.24
C LEU A 64 -13.23 -7.88 -14.94
N CYS A 65 -12.81 -8.37 -13.77
CA CYS A 65 -13.14 -7.75 -12.48
C CYS A 65 -12.59 -6.32 -12.39
N ALA A 66 -11.34 -6.11 -12.79
CA ALA A 66 -10.72 -4.79 -12.85
C ALA A 66 -11.48 -3.83 -13.80
N HIS A 67 -11.99 -4.35 -14.92
CA HIS A 67 -12.81 -3.57 -15.83
C HIS A 67 -14.14 -3.15 -15.17
N VAL A 68 -14.82 -4.07 -14.47
CA VAL A 68 -16.04 -3.78 -13.72
C VAL A 68 -15.81 -2.71 -12.64
N ASP A 69 -14.71 -2.81 -11.90
CA ASP A 69 -14.37 -1.80 -10.88
C ASP A 69 -14.20 -0.39 -11.50
N LYS A 70 -13.56 -0.30 -12.69
CA LYS A 70 -13.44 0.96 -13.43
C LYS A 70 -14.79 1.51 -13.92
N VAL A 71 -15.67 0.64 -14.41
CA VAL A 71 -17.03 1.05 -14.84
C VAL A 71 -17.85 1.57 -13.68
N ARG A 72 -17.85 0.85 -12.55
CA ARG A 72 -18.52 1.30 -11.31
C ARG A 72 -18.04 2.67 -10.83
N LEU A 73 -16.74 2.91 -10.94
CA LEU A 73 -16.16 4.20 -10.59
C LEU A 73 -16.66 5.34 -11.49
N LEU A 74 -16.81 5.07 -12.80
CA LEU A 74 -17.37 6.04 -13.75
C LEU A 74 -18.87 6.26 -13.55
N GLU A 75 -19.60 5.19 -13.24
CA GLU A 75 -21.04 5.27 -12.93
C GLU A 75 -21.28 6.10 -11.66
N ALA A 76 -20.43 5.97 -10.64
CA ALA A 76 -20.50 6.74 -9.41
C ALA A 76 -20.24 8.25 -9.62
N ASP A 77 -19.60 8.63 -10.71
CA ASP A 77 -19.41 10.05 -11.09
C ASP A 77 -20.65 10.67 -11.77
N LEU A 78 -21.64 9.85 -12.15
CA LEU A 78 -22.86 10.36 -12.79
C LEU A 78 -23.76 11.03 -11.75
N PRO A 79 -24.42 12.14 -12.10
CA PRO A 79 -25.41 12.76 -11.21
C PRO A 79 -26.56 11.78 -10.95
N HIS A 80 -26.70 11.37 -9.70
CA HIS A 80 -27.83 10.52 -9.29
C HIS A 80 -29.11 11.33 -9.45
N ARG A 81 -29.97 10.97 -10.40
CA ARG A 81 -31.34 11.45 -10.44
C ARG A 81 -32.11 10.71 -9.34
N SER A 82 -32.44 11.41 -8.29
CA SER A 82 -33.40 10.95 -7.28
C SER A 82 -34.82 11.03 -7.87
N ASP A 83 -35.11 10.24 -8.89
CA ASP A 83 -36.41 10.21 -9.57
C ASP A 83 -37.43 9.36 -8.79
N GLY A 84 -37.40 9.34 -7.45
CA GLY A 84 -38.49 8.79 -6.62
C GLY A 84 -38.95 7.34 -6.90
N THR A 85 -38.41 6.72 -7.93
CA THR A 85 -38.66 5.33 -8.30
C THR A 85 -37.64 4.47 -7.63
N GLY A 86 -38.00 3.79 -6.57
CA GLY A 86 -37.27 2.79 -5.75
C GLY A 86 -36.07 2.08 -6.35
N ALA A 87 -35.14 2.81 -6.98
CA ALA A 87 -33.86 2.31 -7.47
C ALA A 87 -33.00 1.90 -6.26
N GLU A 88 -32.51 0.68 -6.30
CA GLU A 88 -31.59 0.12 -5.33
C GLU A 88 -30.53 1.16 -4.95
N SER A 89 -30.30 1.34 -3.65
CA SER A 89 -29.24 2.21 -3.16
C SER A 89 -27.94 1.86 -3.87
N PRO A 90 -27.25 2.84 -4.49
CA PRO A 90 -26.04 2.54 -5.26
C PRO A 90 -25.05 1.77 -4.39
N GLN A 91 -24.53 0.67 -4.92
CA GLN A 91 -23.54 -0.12 -4.20
C GLN A 91 -22.34 0.78 -3.83
N PRO A 92 -21.82 0.67 -2.61
CA PRO A 92 -20.72 1.51 -2.18
C PRO A 92 -19.50 1.31 -3.09
N VAL A 93 -18.90 2.41 -3.51
CA VAL A 93 -17.64 2.37 -4.27
C VAL A 93 -16.50 1.99 -3.32
N ILE A 94 -15.76 0.95 -3.68
CA ILE A 94 -14.58 0.50 -2.95
C ILE A 94 -13.36 0.74 -3.84
N LEU A 95 -12.42 1.56 -3.35
CA LEU A 95 -11.12 1.77 -4.01
C LEU A 95 -10.07 0.86 -3.40
N LYS A 96 -9.43 0.07 -4.26
CA LYS A 96 -8.30 -0.79 -3.89
C LYS A 96 -7.00 -0.03 -4.14
N ILE A 97 -6.21 0.19 -3.08
CA ILE A 97 -4.97 0.98 -3.13
C ILE A 97 -3.85 0.18 -2.49
N ALA A 98 -2.73 0.05 -3.19
CA ALA A 98 -1.49 -0.44 -2.63
C ALA A 98 -0.73 0.73 -1.98
N VAL A 99 -0.19 0.51 -0.79
CA VAL A 99 0.55 1.53 -0.05
C VAL A 99 1.70 0.88 0.69
N ASN A 100 2.88 1.51 0.68
CA ASN A 100 3.99 1.04 1.47
C ASN A 100 3.72 1.23 2.98
N ALA A 101 4.30 0.36 3.80
CA ALA A 101 4.04 0.31 5.24
C ALA A 101 4.29 1.65 5.95
N ASP A 102 5.34 2.35 5.55
CA ASP A 102 5.75 3.61 6.19
C ASP A 102 4.83 4.79 5.86
N SER A 103 4.36 4.90 4.62
CA SER A 103 3.31 5.88 4.28
C SER A 103 2.02 5.59 5.03
N LEU A 104 1.63 4.31 5.14
CA LEU A 104 0.44 3.90 5.90
C LEU A 104 0.58 4.20 7.38
N ALA A 105 1.77 4.08 7.96
CA ALA A 105 2.03 4.38 9.38
C ALA A 105 2.17 5.88 9.69
N THR A 106 2.29 6.73 8.67
CA THR A 106 2.57 8.16 8.85
C THR A 106 1.44 9.05 8.32
N TRP A 107 1.53 9.55 7.13
CA TRP A 107 0.69 10.61 6.56
C TRP A 107 -0.56 10.12 5.81
N PHE A 108 -0.54 8.91 5.28
CA PHE A 108 -1.60 8.39 4.42
C PHE A 108 -2.95 8.24 5.12
N PRO A 109 -3.04 7.82 6.41
CA PRO A 109 -4.32 7.73 7.11
C PRO A 109 -5.08 9.05 7.17
N ASP A 110 -4.41 10.17 7.44
CA ASP A 110 -5.06 11.50 7.50
C ASP A 110 -5.59 11.93 6.12
N ALA A 111 -4.80 11.66 5.07
CA ALA A 111 -5.22 11.92 3.69
C ALA A 111 -6.49 11.13 3.35
N MET A 112 -6.54 9.87 3.72
CA MET A 112 -7.64 8.97 3.42
C MET A 112 -8.86 9.22 4.28
N ALA A 113 -8.70 9.53 5.56
CA ALA A 113 -9.81 9.92 6.43
C ALA A 113 -10.53 11.17 5.89
N SER A 114 -9.77 12.19 5.50
CA SER A 114 -10.34 13.40 4.89
C SER A 114 -11.03 13.12 3.55
N PHE A 115 -10.48 12.22 2.73
CA PHE A 115 -11.06 11.82 1.45
C PHE A 115 -12.38 11.04 1.64
N THR A 116 -12.38 10.00 2.48
CA THR A 116 -13.54 9.13 2.68
C THR A 116 -14.70 9.87 3.32
N GLN A 117 -14.44 10.77 4.29
CA GLN A 117 -15.48 11.61 4.90
C GLN A 117 -16.19 12.52 3.89
N LYS A 118 -15.45 13.02 2.88
CA LYS A 118 -16.02 13.93 1.87
C LYS A 118 -16.72 13.21 0.74
N THR A 119 -16.33 12.00 0.43
CA THR A 119 -16.81 11.30 -0.77
C THR A 119 -17.72 10.11 -0.50
N GLY A 120 -17.73 9.59 0.73
CA GLY A 120 -18.46 8.36 1.08
C GLY A 120 -17.85 7.09 0.44
N VAL A 121 -16.67 7.19 -0.19
CA VAL A 121 -15.96 6.06 -0.81
C VAL A 121 -15.29 5.23 0.27
N PHE A 122 -15.36 3.90 0.14
CA PHE A 122 -14.64 2.97 1.00
C PHE A 122 -13.30 2.59 0.40
N LEU A 123 -12.36 2.19 1.27
CA LEU A 123 -11.01 1.81 0.87
C LEU A 123 -10.75 0.35 1.22
N GLN A 124 -10.09 -0.34 0.30
CA GLN A 124 -9.43 -1.61 0.56
C GLN A 124 -7.93 -1.39 0.34
N LEU A 125 -7.19 -1.33 1.44
CA LEU A 125 -5.75 -1.11 1.40
C LEU A 125 -5.01 -2.44 1.43
N SER A 126 -3.92 -2.52 0.69
CA SER A 126 -2.94 -3.58 0.81
C SER A 126 -1.58 -2.98 1.07
N VAL A 127 -0.90 -3.50 2.07
CA VAL A 127 0.51 -3.18 2.33
C VAL A 127 1.34 -4.08 1.43
N GLU A 128 2.15 -3.46 0.58
CA GLU A 128 2.87 -4.16 -0.47
C GLU A 128 4.38 -4.03 -0.31
N ASP A 129 5.04 -5.10 -0.73
CA ASP A 129 6.42 -5.06 -1.18
C ASP A 129 6.47 -4.32 -2.53
N GLU A 130 7.38 -3.36 -2.66
CA GLU A 130 7.53 -2.51 -3.85
C GLU A 130 7.66 -3.32 -5.14
N SER A 131 8.28 -4.51 -5.09
CA SER A 131 8.49 -5.40 -6.24
C SER A 131 7.21 -5.91 -6.90
N GLN A 132 6.06 -5.94 -6.20
CA GLN A 132 4.79 -6.48 -6.71
C GLN A 132 3.79 -5.40 -7.13
N THR A 133 4.03 -4.15 -6.75
CA THR A 133 3.08 -3.04 -6.96
C THR A 133 2.77 -2.82 -8.44
N ALA A 134 3.79 -2.86 -9.32
CA ALA A 134 3.60 -2.66 -10.75
C ALA A 134 2.72 -3.75 -11.40
N ASP A 135 2.89 -5.00 -11.03
CA ASP A 135 2.10 -6.12 -11.55
C ASP A 135 0.65 -6.06 -11.09
N ARG A 136 0.40 -5.66 -9.86
CA ARG A 136 -0.95 -5.50 -9.31
C ARG A 136 -1.69 -4.32 -9.94
N LEU A 137 -0.99 -3.24 -10.29
CA LEU A 137 -1.55 -2.14 -11.09
C LEU A 137 -1.87 -2.60 -12.52
N ARG A 138 -0.97 -3.36 -13.16
CA ARG A 138 -1.17 -3.88 -14.54
C ARG A 138 -2.37 -4.84 -14.59
N SER A 139 -2.48 -5.73 -13.63
CA SER A 139 -3.61 -6.67 -13.52
C SER A 139 -4.91 -5.99 -13.12
N GLY A 140 -4.85 -4.75 -12.63
CA GLY A 140 -6.00 -4.01 -12.08
C GLY A 140 -6.49 -4.55 -10.74
N GLU A 141 -5.67 -5.34 -10.05
CA GLU A 141 -5.96 -5.80 -8.69
C GLU A 141 -6.02 -4.64 -7.72
N VAL A 142 -5.17 -3.62 -7.92
CA VAL A 142 -5.27 -2.32 -7.26
C VAL A 142 -5.52 -1.21 -8.29
N MET A 143 -6.26 -0.19 -7.87
CA MET A 143 -6.61 0.95 -8.72
C MET A 143 -5.50 2.00 -8.72
N ALA A 144 -4.81 2.17 -7.61
CA ALA A 144 -3.75 3.14 -7.43
C ALA A 144 -2.71 2.62 -6.44
N ALA A 145 -1.53 3.23 -6.42
CA ALA A 145 -0.45 2.83 -5.51
C ALA A 145 0.44 3.99 -5.08
N ILE A 146 1.01 3.86 -3.87
CA ILE A 146 2.16 4.64 -3.40
C ILE A 146 3.37 3.70 -3.42
N THR A 147 4.41 4.11 -4.14
CA THR A 147 5.62 3.30 -4.35
C THR A 147 6.86 4.18 -4.38
N ALA A 148 8.03 3.62 -4.08
CA ALA A 148 9.33 4.24 -4.32
C ALA A 148 9.87 3.94 -5.74
N GLU A 149 9.23 3.04 -6.48
CA GLU A 149 9.63 2.66 -7.84
C GLU A 149 8.93 3.49 -8.92
N THR A 150 9.66 3.77 -9.99
CA THR A 150 9.18 4.59 -11.12
C THR A 150 8.84 3.80 -12.37
N ASP A 151 8.83 2.47 -12.30
CA ASP A 151 8.56 1.64 -13.47
C ASP A 151 7.23 2.00 -14.12
N PRO A 152 7.23 2.35 -15.44
CA PRO A 152 6.02 2.77 -16.10
C PRO A 152 4.99 1.64 -16.17
N VAL A 153 3.79 1.91 -15.68
CA VAL A 153 2.65 1.00 -15.83
C VAL A 153 1.78 1.50 -16.97
N ILE A 154 1.59 0.68 -18.00
CA ILE A 154 0.77 1.05 -19.18
C ILE A 154 -0.65 1.41 -18.72
N GLY A 155 -1.14 2.56 -19.19
CA GLY A 155 -2.48 3.07 -18.82
C GLY A 155 -2.54 3.82 -17.49
N CYS A 156 -1.41 3.95 -16.75
CA CYS A 156 -1.31 4.75 -15.55
C CYS A 156 -0.57 6.08 -15.77
N LYS A 157 -0.77 6.99 -14.83
CA LYS A 157 0.04 8.20 -14.63
C LYS A 157 0.88 7.99 -13.40
N VAL A 158 2.08 8.55 -13.42
CA VAL A 158 3.00 8.60 -12.28
C VAL A 158 3.18 10.06 -11.90
N LEU A 159 2.95 10.39 -10.64
CA LEU A 159 3.23 11.72 -10.06
C LEU A 159 4.23 11.56 -8.94
N ARG A 160 5.30 12.33 -8.97
CA ARG A 160 6.24 12.40 -7.85
C ARG A 160 5.56 13.13 -6.69
N LEU A 161 5.49 12.48 -5.54
CA LEU A 161 4.94 13.05 -4.30
C LEU A 161 5.99 13.90 -3.58
N GLY A 162 7.23 13.43 -3.55
CA GLY A 162 8.36 14.05 -2.86
C GLY A 162 9.28 12.98 -2.29
N GLN A 163 9.88 13.24 -1.13
CA GLN A 163 10.81 12.33 -0.47
C GLN A 163 10.39 12.11 0.97
N MET A 164 10.40 10.86 1.41
CA MET A 164 10.31 10.50 2.82
C MET A 164 11.72 10.42 3.39
N ARG A 165 11.96 11.14 4.46
CA ARG A 165 13.25 11.14 5.16
C ARG A 165 13.27 10.07 6.22
N TYR A 166 14.33 9.27 6.22
CA TYR A 166 14.60 8.25 7.22
C TYR A 166 15.83 8.64 8.04
N VAL A 167 15.83 8.22 9.30
CA VAL A 167 16.94 8.41 10.23
C VAL A 167 17.43 7.06 10.75
N ALA A 168 18.72 6.80 10.61
CA ALA A 168 19.37 5.68 11.26
C ALA A 168 19.46 5.95 12.77
N CYS A 169 18.86 5.11 13.59
CA CYS A 169 18.79 5.35 15.03
C CYS A 169 18.81 4.04 15.83
N ALA A 170 19.14 4.19 17.11
CA ALA A 170 19.08 3.12 18.11
C ALA A 170 18.76 3.71 19.49
N SER A 171 18.42 2.84 20.47
CA SER A 171 18.26 3.28 21.85
C SER A 171 19.59 3.71 22.47
N PRO A 172 19.61 4.59 23.50
CA PRO A 172 20.85 5.03 24.15
C PRO A 172 21.70 3.87 24.66
N ASP A 173 21.10 2.89 25.33
CA ASP A 173 21.82 1.72 25.86
C ASP A 173 22.46 0.87 24.76
N PHE A 174 21.78 0.76 23.60
CA PHE A 174 22.33 0.07 22.45
C PHE A 174 23.55 0.85 21.88
N VAL A 175 23.46 2.18 21.79
CA VAL A 175 24.57 3.02 21.35
C VAL A 175 25.76 2.88 22.28
N GLU A 176 25.57 2.89 23.59
CA GLU A 176 26.62 2.69 24.58
C GLU A 176 27.28 1.31 24.45
N ARG A 177 26.50 0.29 24.19
CA ARG A 177 26.99 -1.08 24.05
C ARG A 177 27.79 -1.33 22.78
N PHE A 178 27.36 -0.82 21.63
CA PHE A 178 27.94 -1.17 20.34
C PHE A 178 28.73 -0.03 19.68
N PHE A 179 28.52 1.21 20.07
CA PHE A 179 29.10 2.39 19.44
C PHE A 179 29.91 3.28 20.41
N SER A 180 30.24 2.79 21.60
CA SER A 180 31.09 3.53 22.57
C SER A 180 32.48 3.89 22.00
N GLY A 181 33.01 3.07 21.09
CA GLY A 181 34.26 3.32 20.35
C GLY A 181 34.10 4.15 19.07
N GLY A 182 32.88 4.68 18.82
CA GLY A 182 32.56 5.47 17.63
C GLY A 182 31.79 4.69 16.56
N TYR A 183 31.32 5.45 15.56
CA TYR A 183 30.54 4.93 14.43
C TYR A 183 31.48 4.47 13.31
N THR A 184 32.06 3.30 13.46
CA THR A 184 33.06 2.72 12.54
C THR A 184 32.45 1.55 11.76
N PRO A 185 33.04 1.17 10.60
CA PRO A 185 32.62 -0.04 9.89
C PRO A 185 32.56 -1.28 10.78
N GLN A 186 33.53 -1.43 11.70
CA GLN A 186 33.62 -2.57 12.61
C GLN A 186 32.47 -2.56 13.64
N SER A 187 32.16 -1.39 14.20
CA SER A 187 31.02 -1.29 15.14
C SER A 187 29.69 -1.62 14.49
N PHE A 188 29.44 -1.18 13.24
CA PHE A 188 28.25 -1.53 12.50
C PHE A 188 28.19 -3.03 12.14
N GLN A 189 29.33 -3.67 11.84
CA GLN A 189 29.38 -5.12 11.58
C GLN A 189 29.09 -5.97 12.83
N ALA A 190 29.41 -5.46 14.02
CA ALA A 190 29.14 -6.12 15.29
C ALA A 190 27.74 -5.87 15.84
N ALA A 191 27.11 -4.75 15.46
CA ALA A 191 25.83 -4.31 15.97
C ALA A 191 24.65 -4.98 15.22
N PRO A 192 23.72 -5.67 15.89
CA PRO A 192 22.49 -6.20 15.26
C PRO A 192 21.71 -5.12 14.52
N CYS A 193 21.32 -5.42 13.28
CA CYS A 193 20.49 -4.56 12.44
C CYS A 193 19.05 -5.03 12.40
N ILE A 194 18.11 -4.12 12.24
CA ILE A 194 16.70 -4.44 12.01
C ILE A 194 16.35 -4.00 10.58
N CYS A 195 15.70 -4.89 9.82
CA CYS A 195 15.16 -4.65 8.49
C CYS A 195 13.67 -5.00 8.47
N PHE A 196 12.91 -4.43 7.56
CA PHE A 196 11.49 -4.75 7.43
C PHE A 196 11.31 -6.21 6.97
N ASP A 197 11.97 -6.58 5.88
CA ASP A 197 12.03 -7.95 5.36
C ASP A 197 13.36 -8.21 4.63
N ARG A 198 13.45 -9.34 3.91
CA ARG A 198 14.66 -9.74 3.18
C ARG A 198 14.94 -8.92 1.92
N HIS A 199 13.95 -8.20 1.40
CA HIS A 199 14.06 -7.35 0.21
C HIS A 199 14.31 -5.89 0.57
N ASP A 200 14.15 -5.52 1.87
CA ASP A 200 14.43 -4.19 2.36
C ASP A 200 15.93 -3.83 2.20
N GLY A 201 16.22 -3.07 1.17
CA GLY A 201 17.56 -2.62 0.84
C GLY A 201 17.96 -1.28 1.48
N LEU A 202 17.09 -0.66 2.30
CA LEU A 202 17.32 0.71 2.79
C LEU A 202 18.54 0.81 3.71
N GLN A 203 18.64 -0.08 4.69
CA GLN A 203 19.77 -0.14 5.63
C GLN A 203 21.08 -0.45 4.91
N SER A 204 21.04 -1.37 3.92
CA SER A 204 22.19 -1.72 3.10
C SER A 204 22.69 -0.52 2.29
N ARG A 205 21.79 0.24 1.64
CA ARG A 205 22.13 1.45 0.87
C ARG A 205 22.75 2.53 1.76
N TRP A 206 22.17 2.74 2.95
CA TRP A 206 22.70 3.72 3.90
C TRP A 206 24.09 3.34 4.42
N LEU A 207 24.29 2.08 4.85
CA LEU A 207 25.58 1.57 5.31
C LEU A 207 26.66 1.65 4.22
N GLN A 208 26.33 1.25 3.00
CA GLN A 208 27.25 1.33 1.88
C GLN A 208 27.69 2.77 1.60
N ARG A 209 26.74 3.73 1.67
CA ARG A 209 27.02 5.15 1.45
C ARG A 209 27.88 5.76 2.57
N THR A 210 27.57 5.45 3.83
CA THR A 210 28.17 6.13 4.99
C THR A 210 29.41 5.43 5.55
N GLN A 211 29.47 4.11 5.44
CA GLN A 211 30.51 3.28 6.04
C GLN A 211 31.29 2.42 5.02
N GLY A 212 30.79 2.27 3.79
CA GLY A 212 31.40 1.42 2.77
C GLY A 212 31.33 -0.08 3.07
N VAL A 213 30.39 -0.52 3.91
CA VAL A 213 30.23 -1.94 4.32
C VAL A 213 28.82 -2.45 4.03
N SER A 214 28.70 -3.78 3.96
CA SER A 214 27.43 -4.50 3.85
C SER A 214 26.72 -4.62 5.21
N LEU A 215 25.49 -5.09 5.20
CA LEU A 215 24.75 -5.43 6.43
C LEU A 215 25.53 -6.44 7.30
N PRO A 216 25.39 -6.36 8.63
CA PRO A 216 25.93 -7.37 9.54
C PRO A 216 25.27 -8.73 9.30
N LEU A 217 25.84 -9.80 9.82
CA LEU A 217 25.22 -11.14 9.78
C LEU A 217 24.00 -11.25 10.71
N SER A 218 23.97 -10.44 11.77
CA SER A 218 22.90 -10.43 12.77
C SER A 218 21.81 -9.43 12.34
N VAL A 219 20.79 -9.92 11.64
CA VAL A 219 19.65 -9.12 11.19
C VAL A 219 18.34 -9.66 11.74
N HIS A 220 17.54 -8.78 12.33
CA HIS A 220 16.15 -9.06 12.67
C HIS A 220 15.24 -8.58 11.53
N TYR A 221 14.27 -9.40 11.13
CA TYR A 221 13.28 -9.05 10.10
C TYR A 221 11.93 -8.82 10.78
N ILE A 222 11.44 -7.57 10.78
CA ILE A 222 10.24 -7.14 11.48
C ILE A 222 9.29 -6.47 10.48
N PRO A 223 8.31 -7.20 9.89
CA PRO A 223 7.43 -6.69 8.83
C PRO A 223 6.26 -5.84 9.39
N SER A 224 6.60 -4.86 10.19
CA SER A 224 5.67 -3.90 10.80
C SER A 224 6.43 -2.63 11.17
N THR A 225 6.06 -1.49 10.63
CA THR A 225 6.72 -0.20 10.90
C THR A 225 6.68 0.14 12.40
N GLN A 226 5.53 -0.08 13.07
CA GLN A 226 5.42 0.13 14.52
C GLN A 226 6.26 -0.89 15.31
N GLY A 227 6.14 -2.18 14.97
CA GLY A 227 6.95 -3.24 15.61
C GLY A 227 8.45 -3.00 15.45
N PHE A 228 8.87 -2.54 14.27
CA PHE A 228 10.26 -2.17 14.00
C PHE A 228 10.74 -1.06 14.96
N LEU A 229 9.96 0.02 15.10
CA LEU A 229 10.26 1.10 16.04
C LEU A 229 10.32 0.61 17.50
N ASP A 230 9.38 -0.24 17.90
CA ASP A 230 9.34 -0.81 19.28
C ASP A 230 10.59 -1.66 19.56
N PHE A 231 11.06 -2.45 18.59
CA PHE A 231 12.30 -3.23 18.71
C PHE A 231 13.54 -2.34 18.85
N ILE A 232 13.62 -1.22 18.10
CA ILE A 232 14.70 -0.25 18.27
C ILE A 232 14.65 0.37 19.68
N LEU A 233 13.48 0.80 20.14
CA LEU A 233 13.28 1.40 21.45
C LEU A 233 13.63 0.42 22.59
N ALA A 234 13.38 -0.87 22.40
CA ALA A 234 13.73 -1.94 23.32
C ALA A 234 15.24 -2.31 23.32
N GLY A 235 16.02 -1.70 22.42
CA GLY A 235 17.47 -1.96 22.34
C GLY A 235 17.85 -3.30 21.67
N ALA A 236 16.96 -3.87 20.85
CA ALA A 236 17.23 -5.12 20.14
C ALA A 236 18.15 -4.94 18.92
N GLY A 237 18.21 -3.74 18.34
CA GLY A 237 19.01 -3.44 17.16
C GLY A 237 18.95 -1.96 16.80
N TRP A 238 19.70 -1.62 15.75
CA TRP A 238 19.59 -0.33 15.07
C TRP A 238 18.85 -0.49 13.74
N GLY A 239 18.25 0.58 13.24
CA GLY A 239 17.60 0.57 11.92
C GLY A 239 17.24 1.96 11.44
N LEU A 240 16.68 2.02 10.24
CA LEU A 240 16.19 3.25 9.63
C LEU A 240 14.68 3.37 9.88
N GLN A 241 14.27 4.51 10.41
CA GLN A 241 12.86 4.83 10.68
C GLN A 241 12.47 6.12 9.97
N PRO A 242 11.23 6.24 9.48
CA PRO A 242 10.71 7.53 9.06
C PRO A 242 10.96 8.58 10.14
N LEU A 243 11.57 9.72 9.75
CA LEU A 243 11.92 10.77 10.70
C LEU A 243 10.68 11.27 11.47
N SER A 244 9.54 11.36 10.81
CA SER A 244 8.25 11.74 11.41
C SER A 244 7.84 10.85 12.59
N LEU A 245 8.15 9.55 12.56
CA LEU A 245 7.90 8.64 13.68
C LEU A 245 9.00 8.70 14.76
N ALA A 246 10.26 8.82 14.33
CA ALA A 246 11.40 8.78 15.25
C ALA A 246 11.60 10.10 16.01
N GLN A 247 11.22 11.24 15.44
CA GLN A 247 11.54 12.59 15.94
C GLN A 247 11.14 12.83 17.39
N THR A 248 9.95 12.40 17.78
CA THR A 248 9.46 12.54 19.16
C THR A 248 10.36 11.79 20.14
N PHE A 249 10.76 10.58 19.80
CA PHE A 249 11.63 9.74 20.64
C PHE A 249 13.07 10.26 20.66
N ILE A 250 13.54 10.85 19.57
CA ILE A 250 14.86 11.53 19.53
C ILE A 250 14.84 12.74 20.46
N THR A 251 13.81 13.59 20.37
CA THR A 251 13.67 14.76 21.23
C THR A 251 13.56 14.39 22.73
N GLN A 252 12.95 13.26 23.04
CA GLN A 252 12.86 12.72 24.40
C GLN A 252 14.13 11.99 24.86
N GLY A 253 15.16 11.89 24.03
CA GLY A 253 16.39 11.17 24.33
C GLY A 253 16.25 9.65 24.39
N ARG A 254 15.12 9.09 23.94
CA ARG A 254 14.85 7.63 23.89
C ARG A 254 15.43 6.96 22.64
N LEU A 255 15.72 7.74 21.60
CA LEU A 255 16.45 7.33 20.42
C LEU A 255 17.62 8.28 20.19
N ARG A 256 18.73 7.74 19.67
CA ARG A 256 19.91 8.50 19.25
C ARG A 256 20.16 8.26 17.77
N PRO A 257 20.30 9.31 16.94
CA PRO A 257 20.76 9.19 15.56
C PRO A 257 22.18 8.60 15.52
N LEU A 258 22.49 7.81 14.49
CA LEU A 258 23.76 7.10 14.35
C LEU A 258 24.71 7.80 13.36
N GLY A 259 25.83 8.29 13.88
CA GLY A 259 26.87 8.93 13.07
C GLY A 259 26.57 10.38 12.66
N PRO A 260 27.47 10.98 11.86
CA PRO A 260 27.36 12.40 11.45
C PRO A 260 26.37 12.61 10.31
N ASP A 261 26.05 11.60 9.50
CA ASP A 261 25.07 11.61 8.42
C ASP A 261 24.05 10.48 8.60
N PRO A 262 23.12 10.64 9.58
CA PRO A 262 22.18 9.56 9.91
C PRO A 262 20.99 9.45 8.97
N PHE A 263 20.85 10.32 7.97
CA PHE A 263 19.66 10.42 7.15
C PHE A 263 19.81 9.73 5.80
N ILE A 264 18.68 9.26 5.26
CA ILE A 264 18.53 8.86 3.85
C ILE A 264 17.13 9.25 3.38
N ASP A 265 17.04 9.81 2.18
CA ASP A 265 15.78 10.22 1.58
C ASP A 265 15.36 9.20 0.51
N VAL A 266 14.08 8.85 0.50
CA VAL A 266 13.46 7.92 -0.46
C VAL A 266 12.37 8.65 -1.23
N ASP A 267 12.49 8.68 -2.56
CA ASP A 267 11.47 9.26 -3.42
C ASP A 267 10.16 8.46 -3.34
N LEU A 268 9.03 9.15 -3.27
CA LEU A 268 7.70 8.57 -3.29
C LEU A 268 6.93 9.02 -4.53
N TYR A 269 6.20 8.09 -5.10
CA TYR A 269 5.39 8.30 -6.30
C TYR A 269 3.96 7.82 -6.09
N TRP A 270 3.00 8.57 -6.63
CA TRP A 270 1.61 8.21 -6.75
C TRP A 270 1.34 7.68 -8.16
N VAL A 271 0.93 6.44 -8.27
CA VAL A 271 0.60 5.78 -9.54
C VAL A 271 -0.90 5.53 -9.58
N PHE A 272 -1.58 5.99 -10.62
CA PHE A 272 -3.03 5.91 -10.75
C PHE A 272 -3.46 5.83 -12.22
N PRO A 273 -4.67 5.28 -12.55
CA PRO A 273 -5.10 5.08 -13.92
C PRO A 273 -5.36 6.40 -14.64
N ARG A 274 -5.14 6.41 -15.96
CA ARG A 274 -5.53 7.50 -16.86
C ARG A 274 -7.05 7.51 -17.09
N LEU A 275 -7.82 7.56 -16.02
CA LEU A 275 -9.27 7.54 -16.03
C LEU A 275 -9.81 8.94 -15.72
N LYS A 276 -10.75 9.42 -16.54
CA LYS A 276 -11.44 10.70 -16.28
C LYS A 276 -12.55 10.46 -15.26
N SER A 277 -12.21 10.39 -13.98
CA SER A 277 -13.11 10.23 -12.86
C SER A 277 -12.89 11.35 -11.84
N ASN A 278 -13.99 11.91 -11.32
CA ASN A 278 -13.97 12.90 -10.24
C ASN A 278 -13.42 12.29 -8.95
N ILE A 279 -13.75 11.03 -8.68
CA ILE A 279 -13.28 10.30 -7.50
C ILE A 279 -11.75 10.17 -7.55
N ILE A 280 -11.18 9.72 -8.68
CA ILE A 280 -9.73 9.60 -8.84
C ILE A 280 -9.04 10.97 -8.77
N ARG A 281 -9.65 12.01 -9.33
CA ARG A 281 -9.10 13.37 -9.24
C ARG A 281 -9.08 13.86 -7.79
N ASN A 282 -10.17 13.70 -7.06
CA ASN A 282 -10.28 14.09 -5.66
C ASN A 282 -9.31 13.30 -4.77
N LEU A 283 -9.21 11.98 -4.99
CA LEU A 283 -8.24 11.12 -4.29
C LEU A 283 -6.80 11.63 -4.51
N THR A 284 -6.43 11.88 -5.79
CA THR A 284 -5.10 12.40 -6.13
C THR A 284 -4.80 13.74 -5.44
N GLN A 285 -5.80 14.65 -5.40
CA GLN A 285 -5.63 15.94 -4.71
C GLN A 285 -5.41 15.79 -3.20
N HIS A 286 -6.10 14.85 -2.54
CA HIS A 286 -5.89 14.57 -1.13
C HIS A 286 -4.50 13.97 -0.88
N VAL A 287 -4.09 13.00 -1.68
CA VAL A 287 -2.75 12.39 -1.59
C VAL A 287 -1.66 13.45 -1.72
N MET A 288 -1.72 14.29 -2.77
CA MET A 288 -0.74 15.36 -3.01
C MET A 288 -0.65 16.34 -1.83
N ARG A 289 -1.81 16.85 -1.39
CA ARG A 289 -1.87 17.85 -0.31
C ARG A 289 -1.26 17.36 1.01
N TYR A 290 -1.57 16.13 1.41
CA TYR A 290 -1.09 15.61 2.70
C TYR A 290 0.38 15.17 2.63
N CYS A 291 0.82 14.67 1.49
CA CYS A 291 2.23 14.35 1.30
C CYS A 291 3.11 15.63 1.30
N GLU A 292 2.67 16.71 0.65
CA GLU A 292 3.37 18.00 0.68
C GLU A 292 3.50 18.56 2.11
N ALA A 293 2.45 18.43 2.93
CA ALA A 293 2.47 18.87 4.33
C ALA A 293 3.48 18.06 5.16
N MET A 294 3.56 16.75 4.96
CA MET A 294 4.55 15.91 5.64
C MET A 294 5.99 16.29 5.25
N ILE A 295 6.27 16.44 3.96
CA ILE A 295 7.60 16.80 3.46
C ILE A 295 8.05 18.16 3.98
N TYR A 296 7.13 19.11 4.09
CA TYR A 296 7.42 20.42 4.68
C TYR A 296 7.84 20.29 6.14
N LEU A 297 7.13 19.52 6.95
CA LEU A 297 7.45 19.27 8.36
C LEU A 297 8.81 18.59 8.55
N GLU A 298 9.15 17.63 7.71
CA GLU A 298 10.45 16.93 7.78
C GLU A 298 11.64 17.80 7.37
N ARG A 299 11.44 18.85 6.56
CA ARG A 299 12.50 19.79 6.19
C ARG A 299 12.75 20.87 7.25
N THR A 300 11.77 21.11 8.10
CA THR A 300 11.82 22.16 9.13
C THR A 300 12.14 21.62 10.53
N ALA A 301 12.18 20.31 10.71
CA ALA A 301 12.57 19.61 11.95
C ALA A 301 14.06 19.23 11.92
#